data_4643bbb617364cbece43561e9546a056
#
_entry.id   4643bbb617364cbece43561e9546a056
#
_cell.length_a   1.000
_cell.length_b   1.000
_cell.length_c   1.000
_cell.angle_alpha   90.00
_cell.angle_beta   90.00
_cell.angle_gamma   90.00
#
_symmetry.space_group_name_H-M   'P 1'
#
loop_
_entity.id
_entity.type
_entity.pdbx_description
1 polymer ?
#
loop_
_entity_poly.entity_id
_entity_poly.type
_entity_poly.pdbx_seq_one_letter_code
_entity_poly.pdbx_strand_id
1 'polypeptide(L)'
;MSEPMDKHQIETMLDLHRKWLYDEPGGERANLRGANLEGANLRGALNAGLVFAQTCVCPQKGAFIGFKKAYYGDCSEPCIVELEIPADAKRSNASGRKCRASKARVVSITDLEGQPIDGAQRVFSGHDYDFTYSNGVTVEPTEPFEEDRWDECAPGIHFFITREEAVAW
;
A
#
# COMPACT_ATOMS: atom_id res chain seq x y z
N MET A 1 -3.72 -23.98 -15.48
CA MET A 1 -4.07 -22.95 -14.49
C MET A 1 -5.45 -23.30 -13.97
N SER A 2 -5.64 -23.47 -12.67
CA SER A 2 -6.96 -23.72 -12.08
C SER A 2 -7.82 -22.46 -12.22
N GLU A 3 -9.10 -22.63 -12.54
CA GLU A 3 -10.04 -21.51 -12.53
C GLU A 3 -10.14 -20.88 -11.14
N PRO A 4 -10.35 -19.58 -11.04
CA PRO A 4 -10.55 -18.93 -9.75
C PRO A 4 -11.81 -19.49 -9.06
N MET A 5 -11.74 -19.70 -7.76
CA MET A 5 -12.87 -20.16 -6.96
C MET A 5 -13.99 -19.11 -6.97
N ASP A 6 -15.22 -19.55 -7.13
CA ASP A 6 -16.38 -18.69 -6.99
C ASP A 6 -16.71 -18.43 -5.49
N LYS A 7 -17.61 -17.47 -5.24
CA LYS A 7 -18.00 -17.06 -3.87
C LYS A 7 -18.52 -18.23 -3.05
N HIS A 8 -19.34 -19.10 -3.62
CA HIS A 8 -19.95 -20.24 -2.92
C HIS A 8 -18.90 -21.30 -2.53
N GLN A 9 -17.93 -21.56 -3.42
CA GLN A 9 -16.80 -22.45 -3.13
C GLN A 9 -15.95 -21.93 -1.99
N ILE A 10 -15.71 -20.59 -1.96
CA ILE A 10 -14.96 -19.93 -0.87
C ILE A 10 -15.72 -20.06 0.46
N GLU A 11 -17.04 -19.77 0.48
CA GLU A 11 -17.88 -19.88 1.69
C GLU A 11 -17.88 -21.31 2.23
N THR A 12 -18.01 -22.30 1.35
CA THR A 12 -17.96 -23.74 1.72
C THR A 12 -16.60 -24.11 2.33
N MET A 13 -15.50 -23.70 1.68
CA MET A 13 -14.16 -23.95 2.18
C MET A 13 -13.93 -23.31 3.56
N LEU A 14 -14.42 -22.10 3.78
CA LEU A 14 -14.30 -21.40 5.07
C LEU A 14 -15.12 -22.08 6.17
N ASP A 15 -16.33 -22.59 5.87
CA ASP A 15 -17.14 -23.35 6.83
C ASP A 15 -16.47 -24.66 7.23
N LEU A 16 -15.93 -25.41 6.27
CA LEU A 16 -15.17 -26.63 6.54
C LEU A 16 -13.92 -26.34 7.36
N HIS A 17 -13.22 -25.24 7.06
CA HIS A 17 -12.05 -24.83 7.84
C HIS A 17 -12.42 -24.43 9.27
N ARG A 18 -13.51 -23.70 9.46
CA ARG A 18 -14.05 -23.39 10.78
C ARG A 18 -14.32 -24.66 11.59
N LYS A 19 -15.00 -25.64 11.01
CA LYS A 19 -15.24 -26.94 11.64
C LYS A 19 -13.93 -27.63 12.04
N TRP A 20 -12.94 -27.59 11.15
CA TRP A 20 -11.60 -28.14 11.45
C TRP A 20 -10.92 -27.44 12.63
N LEU A 21 -11.02 -26.10 12.73
CA LEU A 21 -10.44 -25.32 13.85
C LEU A 21 -11.06 -25.67 15.20
N TYR A 22 -12.33 -26.06 15.23
CA TYR A 22 -13.07 -26.41 16.43
C TYR A 22 -13.21 -27.93 16.65
N ASP A 23 -12.46 -28.74 15.91
CA ASP A 23 -12.47 -30.21 15.97
C ASP A 23 -13.87 -30.80 15.78
N GLU A 24 -14.71 -30.15 14.96
CA GLU A 24 -16.06 -30.58 14.61
C GLU A 24 -16.03 -31.68 13.52
N PRO A 25 -16.95 -32.64 13.54
CA PRO A 25 -17.02 -33.69 12.51
C PRO A 25 -17.18 -33.12 11.10
N GLY A 26 -16.41 -33.63 10.14
CA GLY A 26 -16.43 -33.20 8.75
C GLY A 26 -15.68 -31.89 8.48
N GLY A 27 -14.89 -31.40 9.45
CA GLY A 27 -14.02 -30.27 9.25
C GLY A 27 -12.82 -30.59 8.36
N GLU A 28 -12.48 -29.69 7.44
CA GLU A 28 -11.32 -29.83 6.56
C GLU A 28 -10.48 -28.55 6.60
N ARG A 29 -9.15 -28.71 6.66
CA ARG A 29 -8.24 -27.56 6.63
C ARG A 29 -8.21 -26.90 5.26
N ALA A 30 -8.49 -25.60 5.19
CA ALA A 30 -8.40 -24.85 3.95
C ALA A 30 -6.98 -24.91 3.36
N ASN A 31 -6.88 -25.20 2.07
CA ASN A 31 -5.63 -25.16 1.33
C ASN A 31 -5.54 -23.83 0.56
N LEU A 32 -4.75 -22.90 1.10
CA LEU A 32 -4.50 -21.58 0.48
C LEU A 32 -3.16 -21.54 -0.27
N ARG A 33 -2.55 -22.69 -0.54
CA ARG A 33 -1.28 -22.75 -1.28
C ARG A 33 -1.46 -22.16 -2.67
N GLY A 34 -0.68 -21.13 -3.00
CA GLY A 34 -0.76 -20.44 -4.29
C GLY A 34 -1.93 -19.45 -4.40
N ALA A 35 -2.71 -19.23 -3.33
CA ALA A 35 -3.74 -18.20 -3.32
C ALA A 35 -3.10 -16.81 -3.38
N ASN A 36 -3.70 -15.91 -4.17
CA ASN A 36 -3.39 -14.50 -4.10
C ASN A 36 -4.08 -13.89 -2.88
N LEU A 37 -3.28 -13.46 -1.90
CA LEU A 37 -3.76 -12.79 -0.67
C LEU A 37 -3.48 -11.29 -0.69
N GLU A 38 -3.17 -10.71 -1.86
CA GLU A 38 -2.96 -9.29 -2.01
C GLU A 38 -4.21 -8.51 -1.58
N GLY A 39 -4.03 -7.51 -0.70
CA GLY A 39 -5.14 -6.73 -0.13
C GLY A 39 -5.97 -7.47 0.93
N ALA A 40 -5.65 -8.73 1.28
CA ALA A 40 -6.38 -9.46 2.31
C ALA A 40 -6.09 -8.88 3.71
N ASN A 41 -7.15 -8.66 4.50
CA ASN A 41 -7.02 -8.32 5.91
C ASN A 41 -6.82 -9.59 6.74
N LEU A 42 -5.60 -9.78 7.24
CA LEU A 42 -5.22 -10.93 8.06
C LEU A 42 -5.13 -10.59 9.57
N ARG A 43 -5.78 -9.51 10.00
CA ARG A 43 -5.81 -9.13 11.43
C ARG A 43 -6.35 -10.29 12.27
N GLY A 44 -5.61 -10.65 13.32
CA GLY A 44 -5.97 -11.76 14.21
C GLY A 44 -5.77 -13.17 13.66
N ALA A 45 -5.32 -13.33 12.41
CA ALA A 45 -4.98 -14.65 11.88
C ALA A 45 -3.73 -15.21 12.59
N LEU A 46 -3.74 -16.51 12.91
CA LEU A 46 -2.55 -17.19 13.40
C LEU A 46 -1.45 -17.15 12.33
N ASN A 47 -0.22 -16.83 12.77
CA ASN A 47 0.93 -16.68 11.87
C ASN A 47 0.83 -15.55 10.84
N ALA A 48 -0.05 -14.57 11.02
CA ALA A 48 -0.11 -13.38 10.17
C ALA A 48 1.26 -12.69 10.01
N GLY A 49 2.11 -12.75 11.03
CA GLY A 49 3.49 -12.27 10.99
C GLY A 49 4.38 -12.99 9.96
N LEU A 50 4.16 -14.28 9.70
CA LEU A 50 4.90 -15.02 8.67
C LEU A 50 4.44 -14.60 7.25
N VAL A 51 3.14 -14.39 7.06
CA VAL A 51 2.61 -13.85 5.80
C VAL A 51 3.20 -12.46 5.55
N PHE A 52 3.17 -11.59 6.57
CA PHE A 52 3.78 -10.28 6.48
C PHE A 52 5.27 -10.33 6.10
N ALA A 53 6.06 -11.20 6.74
CA ALA A 53 7.49 -11.35 6.44
C ALA A 53 7.76 -11.76 4.98
N GLN A 54 6.80 -12.45 4.34
CA GLN A 54 6.90 -12.85 2.93
C GLN A 54 6.36 -11.81 1.95
N THR A 55 5.39 -10.99 2.36
CA THR A 55 4.71 -10.00 1.49
C THR A 55 5.17 -8.56 1.72
N CYS A 56 5.85 -8.29 2.84
CA CYS A 56 6.32 -6.95 3.16
C CYS A 56 7.35 -6.46 2.14
N VAL A 57 6.98 -5.45 1.38
CA VAL A 57 7.85 -4.79 0.39
C VAL A 57 8.44 -3.49 0.92
N CYS A 58 7.81 -2.90 1.95
CA CYS A 58 8.26 -1.65 2.54
C CYS A 58 9.51 -1.88 3.41
N PRO A 59 10.66 -1.25 3.13
CA PRO A 59 11.85 -1.34 3.96
C PRO A 59 11.57 -0.93 5.40
N GLN A 60 11.92 -1.79 6.36
CA GLN A 60 11.63 -1.59 7.79
C GLN A 60 12.70 -0.76 8.51
N LYS A 61 13.85 -0.52 7.89
CA LYS A 61 14.99 0.22 8.47
C LYS A 61 15.64 1.13 7.44
N GLY A 62 16.29 2.20 7.93
CA GLY A 62 17.00 3.16 7.09
C GLY A 62 16.06 4.10 6.34
N ALA A 63 16.63 5.13 5.71
CA ALA A 63 15.91 5.94 4.75
C ALA A 63 15.92 5.25 3.37
N PHE A 64 14.87 5.48 2.59
CA PHE A 64 14.75 4.93 1.23
C PHE A 64 13.86 5.82 0.37
N ILE A 65 13.87 5.57 -0.94
CA ILE A 65 13.04 6.28 -1.90
C ILE A 65 11.77 5.48 -2.18
N GLY A 66 10.65 6.21 -2.26
CA GLY A 66 9.37 5.72 -2.73
C GLY A 66 8.77 6.68 -3.76
N PHE A 67 7.74 6.24 -4.45
CA PHE A 67 7.12 6.98 -5.56
C PHE A 67 5.62 7.08 -5.38
N LYS A 68 5.06 8.23 -5.68
CA LYS A 68 3.62 8.48 -5.58
C LYS A 68 3.11 9.13 -6.85
N LYS A 69 2.00 8.62 -7.40
CA LYS A 69 1.25 9.33 -8.42
C LYS A 69 0.50 10.50 -7.78
N ALA A 70 0.65 11.65 -8.35
CA ALA A 70 -0.03 12.90 -7.99
C ALA A 70 -0.49 13.59 -9.27
N TYR A 71 -1.04 14.79 -9.14
CA TYR A 71 -1.58 15.55 -10.28
C TYR A 71 -1.12 16.99 -10.20
N TYR A 72 -1.03 17.66 -11.35
CA TYR A 72 -0.64 19.07 -11.43
C TYR A 72 -1.47 19.84 -12.44
N GLY A 73 -1.40 21.16 -12.35
CA GLY A 73 -2.13 22.06 -13.25
C GLY A 73 -3.64 22.04 -13.06
N ASP A 74 -4.32 22.85 -13.86
CA ASP A 74 -5.78 23.00 -13.78
C ASP A 74 -6.53 21.79 -14.38
N CYS A 75 -5.89 21.07 -15.29
CA CYS A 75 -6.45 19.88 -15.95
C CYS A 75 -6.18 18.57 -15.22
N SER A 76 -5.55 18.61 -14.05
CA SER A 76 -5.20 17.43 -13.27
C SER A 76 -4.34 16.43 -14.05
N GLU A 77 -3.27 16.90 -14.68
CA GLU A 77 -2.34 16.05 -15.39
C GLU A 77 -1.55 15.16 -14.40
N PRO A 78 -1.38 13.86 -14.70
CA PRO A 78 -0.68 12.96 -13.80
C PRO A 78 0.81 13.24 -13.76
N CYS A 79 1.39 13.12 -12.56
CA CYS A 79 2.82 13.24 -12.34
C CYS A 79 3.29 12.24 -11.29
N ILE A 80 4.61 12.08 -11.17
CA ILE A 80 5.25 11.25 -10.17
C ILE A 80 6.03 12.13 -9.19
N VAL A 81 5.71 11.99 -7.92
CA VAL A 81 6.44 12.58 -6.81
C VAL A 81 7.40 11.53 -6.26
N GLU A 82 8.68 11.80 -6.33
CA GLU A 82 9.73 11.02 -5.67
C GLU A 82 9.86 11.46 -4.23
N LEU A 83 9.75 10.50 -3.31
CA LEU A 83 9.67 10.72 -1.88
C LEU A 83 10.83 10.01 -1.17
N GLU A 84 11.62 10.73 -0.43
CA GLU A 84 12.52 10.16 0.57
C GLU A 84 11.68 9.85 1.83
N ILE A 85 11.63 8.59 2.22
CA ILE A 85 11.02 8.14 3.47
C ILE A 85 12.12 8.12 4.53
N PRO A 86 12.11 9.04 5.52
CA PRO A 86 13.17 9.14 6.50
C PRO A 86 13.28 7.89 7.38
N ALA A 87 14.47 7.64 7.94
CA ALA A 87 14.71 6.47 8.79
C ALA A 87 13.81 6.40 10.03
N ASP A 88 13.40 7.55 10.56
CA ASP A 88 12.54 7.72 11.73
C ASP A 88 11.04 7.82 11.39
N ALA A 89 10.65 7.75 10.13
CA ALA A 89 9.24 7.67 9.76
C ALA A 89 8.65 6.32 10.16
N LYS A 90 7.47 6.32 10.77
CA LYS A 90 6.64 5.12 10.87
C LYS A 90 6.23 4.72 9.47
N ARG A 91 6.17 3.44 9.20
CA ARG A 91 5.88 2.92 7.86
C ARG A 91 5.11 1.62 7.94
N SER A 92 4.25 1.39 6.97
CA SER A 92 3.38 0.21 6.93
C SER A 92 3.10 -0.21 5.50
N ASN A 93 3.00 -1.50 5.28
CA ASN A 93 2.22 -2.15 4.24
C ASN A 93 1.74 -3.49 4.80
N ALA A 94 0.70 -4.07 4.22
CA ALA A 94 0.25 -5.42 4.58
C ALA A 94 0.62 -6.42 3.48
N SER A 95 -0.35 -6.91 2.74
CA SER A 95 -0.16 -7.88 1.66
C SER A 95 -0.07 -7.25 0.27
N GLY A 96 -0.48 -5.98 0.13
CA GLY A 96 -0.44 -5.23 -1.11
C GLY A 96 0.91 -4.55 -1.39
N ARG A 97 1.01 -3.98 -2.58
CA ARG A 97 2.20 -3.24 -3.02
C ARG A 97 2.20 -1.78 -2.56
N LYS A 98 1.04 -1.25 -2.17
CA LYS A 98 0.88 0.12 -1.67
C LYS A 98 1.39 0.23 -0.24
N CYS A 99 2.34 1.13 -0.02
CA CYS A 99 2.92 1.42 1.28
C CYS A 99 2.37 2.74 1.85
N ARG A 100 2.52 2.93 3.17
CA ARG A 100 2.20 4.18 3.89
C ARG A 100 3.36 4.60 4.77
N ALA A 101 3.56 5.92 4.92
CA ALA A 101 4.51 6.48 5.89
C ALA A 101 3.88 7.63 6.67
N SER A 102 4.38 7.87 7.89
CA SER A 102 3.95 8.99 8.74
C SER A 102 4.49 10.34 8.26
N LYS A 103 5.54 10.34 7.46
CA LYS A 103 6.12 11.52 6.80
C LYS A 103 7.00 11.11 5.63
N ALA A 104 7.17 12.04 4.70
CA ALA A 104 8.06 11.88 3.56
C ALA A 104 8.62 13.24 3.13
N ARG A 105 9.85 13.28 2.62
CA ARG A 105 10.44 14.48 2.03
C ARG A 105 10.31 14.37 0.51
N VAL A 106 9.77 15.39 -0.14
CA VAL A 106 9.71 15.48 -1.60
C VAL A 106 11.10 15.73 -2.15
N VAL A 107 11.60 14.79 -2.97
CA VAL A 107 12.92 14.87 -3.60
C VAL A 107 12.80 15.51 -4.98
N SER A 108 11.91 15.02 -5.80
CA SER A 108 11.67 15.52 -7.15
C SER A 108 10.22 15.30 -7.59
N ILE A 109 9.78 16.08 -8.57
CA ILE A 109 8.47 15.93 -9.21
C ILE A 109 8.69 15.93 -10.72
N THR A 110 8.21 14.88 -11.37
CA THR A 110 8.37 14.68 -12.83
C THR A 110 7.04 14.30 -13.46
N ASP A 111 6.90 14.51 -14.77
CA ASP A 111 5.82 13.88 -15.55
C ASP A 111 6.00 12.35 -15.62
N LEU A 112 5.11 11.66 -16.33
CA LEU A 112 5.17 10.20 -16.47
C LEU A 112 6.40 9.74 -17.29
N GLU A 113 6.95 10.60 -18.15
CA GLU A 113 8.14 10.37 -18.98
C GLU A 113 9.45 10.66 -18.22
N GLY A 114 9.37 11.24 -17.01
CA GLY A 114 10.52 11.55 -16.17
C GLY A 114 11.09 12.94 -16.37
N GLN A 115 10.39 13.84 -17.11
CA GLN A 115 10.83 15.21 -17.27
C GLN A 115 10.41 16.05 -16.05
N PRO A 116 11.27 16.94 -15.53
CA PRO A 116 10.92 17.80 -14.42
C PRO A 116 9.71 18.70 -14.73
N ILE A 117 8.79 18.80 -13.78
CA ILE A 117 7.68 19.75 -13.86
C ILE A 117 8.12 21.10 -13.31
N ASP A 118 7.69 22.19 -13.97
CA ASP A 118 7.95 23.55 -13.51
C ASP A 118 7.49 23.73 -12.05
N GLY A 119 8.40 24.16 -11.19
CA GLY A 119 8.15 24.36 -9.76
C GLY A 119 7.08 25.41 -9.42
N ALA A 120 6.62 26.19 -10.41
CA ALA A 120 5.47 27.08 -10.25
C ALA A 120 4.12 26.34 -10.32
N GLN A 121 4.09 25.10 -10.82
CA GLN A 121 2.87 24.31 -10.90
C GLN A 121 2.47 23.77 -9.51
N ARG A 122 1.19 23.91 -9.18
CA ARG A 122 0.63 23.28 -7.99
C ARG A 122 0.51 21.76 -8.22
N VAL A 123 1.17 20.97 -7.37
CA VAL A 123 1.08 19.51 -7.38
C VAL A 123 0.28 19.06 -6.17
N PHE A 124 -0.71 18.20 -6.37
CA PHE A 124 -1.66 17.80 -5.34
C PHE A 124 -1.97 16.30 -5.36
N SER A 125 -2.49 15.80 -4.25
CA SER A 125 -2.92 14.41 -4.12
C SER A 125 -4.22 14.17 -4.90
N GLY A 126 -4.33 13.02 -5.60
CA GLY A 126 -5.57 12.64 -6.26
C GLY A 126 -6.75 12.32 -5.33
N HIS A 127 -6.51 12.17 -4.01
CA HIS A 127 -7.54 11.92 -3.01
C HIS A 127 -7.90 13.16 -2.18
N ASP A 128 -6.97 14.12 -2.09
CA ASP A 128 -7.14 15.35 -1.33
C ASP A 128 -6.50 16.47 -2.13
N TYR A 129 -7.31 17.29 -2.78
CA TYR A 129 -6.87 18.39 -3.62
C TYR A 129 -6.17 19.51 -2.85
N ASP A 130 -6.39 19.58 -1.52
CA ASP A 130 -5.74 20.57 -0.67
C ASP A 130 -4.37 20.09 -0.18
N PHE A 131 -4.12 18.78 -0.24
CA PHE A 131 -2.82 18.21 0.11
C PHE A 131 -1.84 18.35 -1.05
N THR A 132 -0.81 19.18 -0.87
CA THR A 132 0.12 19.56 -1.94
C THR A 132 1.55 19.05 -1.69
N TYR A 133 2.27 18.89 -2.80
CA TYR A 133 3.68 18.50 -2.82
C TYR A 133 4.52 19.62 -3.43
N SER A 134 5.68 19.90 -2.81
CA SER A 134 6.67 20.85 -3.33
C SER A 134 8.08 20.31 -3.09
N ASN A 135 8.96 20.50 -4.05
CA ASN A 135 10.35 20.03 -3.97
C ASN A 135 11.05 20.50 -2.69
N GLY A 136 11.73 19.58 -2.01
CA GLY A 136 12.47 19.84 -0.78
C GLY A 136 11.62 19.92 0.51
N VAL A 137 10.30 19.92 0.40
CA VAL A 137 9.38 20.02 1.54
C VAL A 137 9.13 18.65 2.15
N THR A 138 9.08 18.58 3.48
CA THR A 138 8.59 17.38 4.20
C THR A 138 7.09 17.49 4.35
N VAL A 139 6.38 16.45 3.98
CA VAL A 139 4.92 16.31 4.09
C VAL A 139 4.57 15.27 5.16
N GLU A 140 3.49 15.53 5.88
CA GLU A 140 2.89 14.63 6.87
C GLU A 140 1.41 14.50 6.55
N PRO A 141 0.76 13.37 6.87
CA PRO A 141 -0.68 13.23 6.63
C PRO A 141 -1.47 14.22 7.50
N THR A 142 -2.63 14.65 7.02
CA THR A 142 -3.53 15.59 7.72
C THR A 142 -4.12 15.00 9.00
N GLU A 143 -4.30 13.68 9.03
CA GLU A 143 -4.74 12.92 10.19
C GLU A 143 -3.59 12.09 10.77
N PRO A 144 -3.63 11.71 12.07
CA PRO A 144 -2.60 10.88 12.67
C PRO A 144 -2.38 9.58 11.88
N PHE A 145 -1.10 9.21 11.72
CA PHE A 145 -0.73 7.96 11.04
C PHE A 145 -1.33 6.75 11.75
N GLU A 146 -2.08 5.93 11.01
CA GLU A 146 -2.64 4.68 11.52
C GLU A 146 -1.58 3.57 11.49
N GLU A 147 -1.30 2.97 12.65
CA GLU A 147 -0.28 1.93 12.80
C GLU A 147 -0.77 0.53 12.38
N ASP A 148 -2.10 0.34 12.32
CA ASP A 148 -2.63 -0.93 11.86
C ASP A 148 -2.32 -1.14 10.38
N ARG A 149 -1.45 -2.11 10.11
CA ARG A 149 -1.02 -2.42 8.76
C ARG A 149 -2.11 -2.99 7.87
N TRP A 150 -3.11 -3.65 8.47
CA TRP A 150 -4.18 -4.29 7.75
C TRP A 150 -5.25 -3.29 7.27
N ASP A 151 -5.21 -2.06 7.76
CA ASP A 151 -5.96 -0.95 7.21
C ASP A 151 -5.10 -0.21 6.18
N GLU A 152 -5.03 -0.75 4.96
CA GLU A 152 -4.18 -0.24 3.89
C GLU A 152 -4.62 1.11 3.32
N CYS A 153 -5.89 1.51 3.56
CA CYS A 153 -6.42 2.80 3.12
C CYS A 153 -6.42 3.88 4.20
N ALA A 154 -5.97 3.55 5.41
CA ALA A 154 -5.90 4.46 6.55
C ALA A 154 -4.95 5.66 6.35
N PRO A 155 -5.02 6.68 7.24
CA PRO A 155 -4.18 7.88 7.14
C PRO A 155 -2.68 7.58 7.05
N GLY A 156 -2.01 8.30 6.15
CA GLY A 156 -0.59 8.17 5.86
C GLY A 156 -0.23 8.74 4.49
N ILE A 157 1.05 8.97 4.25
CA ILE A 157 1.57 9.27 2.92
C ILE A 157 1.69 7.97 2.16
N HIS A 158 0.79 7.75 1.20
CA HIS A 158 0.74 6.53 0.39
C HIS A 158 1.75 6.62 -0.75
N PHE A 159 2.50 5.53 -0.98
CA PHE A 159 3.53 5.45 -2.02
C PHE A 159 3.76 4.00 -2.47
N PHE A 160 4.51 3.83 -3.54
CA PHE A 160 5.02 2.57 -4.07
C PHE A 160 6.55 2.52 -3.97
N ILE A 161 7.11 1.32 -4.00
CA ILE A 161 8.56 1.13 -3.92
C ILE A 161 9.24 1.42 -5.25
N THR A 162 8.55 1.19 -6.37
CA THR A 162 9.09 1.48 -7.69
C THR A 162 8.27 2.57 -8.40
N ARG A 163 8.94 3.27 -9.31
CA ARG A 163 8.31 4.31 -10.13
C ARG A 163 7.25 3.71 -11.06
N GLU A 164 7.54 2.53 -11.62
CA GLU A 164 6.65 1.81 -12.53
C GLU A 164 5.32 1.45 -11.86
N GLU A 165 5.36 1.02 -10.60
CA GLU A 165 4.15 0.76 -9.80
C GLU A 165 3.33 2.04 -9.61
N ALA A 166 3.97 3.16 -9.31
CA ALA A 166 3.28 4.44 -9.16
C ALA A 166 2.68 4.92 -10.50
N VAL A 167 3.37 4.74 -11.63
CA VAL A 167 2.85 5.09 -12.96
C VAL A 167 1.64 4.23 -13.32
N ALA A 168 1.68 2.94 -13.01
CA ALA A 168 0.61 1.99 -13.35
C ALA A 168 -0.64 2.12 -12.46
N TRP A 169 -0.50 2.77 -11.30
CA TRP A 169 -1.61 3.02 -10.38
C TRP A 169 -2.58 4.08 -10.91
#